data_383baf2b6aeb23df804a6a799aba8194
#
_entry.id   383baf2b6aeb23df804a6a799aba8194
#
_cell.length_a   1.000
_cell.length_b   1.000
_cell.length_c   1.000
_cell.angle_alpha   90.00
_cell.angle_beta   90.00
_cell.angle_gamma   90.00
#
_symmetry.space_group_name_H-M   'P 1'
#
loop_
_entity.id
_entity.type
_entity.pdbx_description
1 polymer ?
#
loop_
_entity_poly.entity_id
_entity_poly.type
_entity_poly.pdbx_seq_one_letter_code
_entity_poly.pdbx_strand_id
1 'polypeptide(L)'
;MKSLIANRLATFFTAICLSALVVPAAAQVPQPPEVAARAYLLLDVTANQILASKDLDMAVEPASLTKLMSAYLVFDALRSKKLDLKQTLPVSERAWKMPGSRMFIDPKMQVPVEDLIKGMIVQSGNDATMALAEGVGGSAERFVQMMNDQAKALGMKNTGYKNPEGLTEAGHTTTARDLSILATRLMSDFPDYVGFYAIKKYRYPGTPAANDNNRNLLLFRDPTVDGLKTGFTDAAGYCMVATAKRDFPNLGVAGTPGGGRRLLSIVLGTANENARANESQKLLYWGFTAFEAIKLFEADQAVVTADVWKGKQPHVRLGRSQAMVVAVPAGTAAKLKTQVVRTDPLVAPLAKGQTLGTVKVMAGEQLVTEVPLVALDAVEQAGVLGRAWDAIRLWIR
;
A
#
# COMPACT_ATOMS: atom_id res chain seq x y z
N MET A 1 65.76 65.83 38.45
CA MET A 1 66.12 64.43 38.62
C MET A 1 64.87 63.56 38.64
N LYS A 2 64.83 62.62 37.74
CA LYS A 2 63.94 61.47 37.65
C LYS A 2 62.42 61.71 37.43
N SER A 3 62.09 61.65 36.27
CA SER A 3 60.87 61.33 35.49
C SER A 3 60.14 60.10 35.99
N LEU A 4 58.78 60.19 35.99
CA LEU A 4 57.91 59.04 36.05
C LEU A 4 56.93 59.15 34.91
N ILE A 5 57.16 58.34 33.90
CA ILE A 5 56.32 58.13 32.74
C ILE A 5 55.23 57.15 33.16
N ALA A 6 53.94 57.57 33.17
CA ALA A 6 52.82 56.71 33.41
C ALA A 6 52.31 56.17 32.05
N ASN A 7 52.50 54.88 31.84
CA ASN A 7 51.96 54.11 30.74
C ASN A 7 50.45 53.92 30.92
N ARG A 8 49.65 54.45 30.02
CA ARG A 8 48.22 54.13 29.88
C ARG A 8 48.11 52.97 28.87
N LEU A 9 47.91 51.75 29.38
CA LEU A 9 47.47 50.63 28.56
C LEU A 9 45.96 50.82 28.25
N ALA A 10 45.65 51.07 27.01
CA ALA A 10 44.30 51.03 26.50
C ALA A 10 43.94 49.55 26.23
N THR A 11 43.06 48.99 27.05
CA THR A 11 42.53 47.63 26.84
C THR A 11 41.39 47.71 25.80
N PHE A 12 41.66 47.30 24.57
CA PHE A 12 40.62 47.08 23.56
C PHE A 12 39.87 45.79 23.89
N PHE A 13 38.66 45.91 24.39
CA PHE A 13 37.72 44.78 24.47
C PHE A 13 37.13 44.54 23.08
N THR A 14 37.63 43.55 22.36
CA THR A 14 37.01 43.06 21.12
C THR A 14 35.85 42.16 21.50
N ALA A 15 34.65 42.70 21.47
CA ALA A 15 33.41 41.91 21.61
C ALA A 15 33.24 41.08 20.33
N ILE A 16 33.64 39.83 20.37
CA ILE A 16 33.31 38.85 19.34
C ILE A 16 31.77 38.52 19.50
N CYS A 17 30.94 39.16 18.70
CA CYS A 17 29.56 38.73 18.51
C CYS A 17 29.58 37.37 17.84
N LEU A 18 29.45 36.31 18.63
CA LEU A 18 29.15 34.97 18.12
C LEU A 18 27.70 34.99 17.62
N SER A 19 27.52 35.36 16.37
CA SER A 19 26.24 35.17 15.67
C SER A 19 26.05 33.66 15.55
N ALA A 20 25.29 33.06 16.45
CA ALA A 20 24.80 31.70 16.30
C ALA A 20 23.97 31.65 15.00
N LEU A 21 24.60 31.15 13.94
CA LEU A 21 23.84 30.74 12.74
C LEU A 21 22.85 29.68 13.20
N VAL A 22 21.61 30.10 13.43
CA VAL A 22 20.49 29.20 13.56
C VAL A 22 20.28 28.56 12.18
N VAL A 23 21.00 27.48 11.93
CA VAL A 23 20.72 26.62 10.78
C VAL A 23 19.30 26.11 11.02
N PRO A 24 18.34 26.43 10.15
CA PRO A 24 17.01 25.87 10.29
C PRO A 24 17.16 24.35 10.27
N ALA A 25 16.76 23.68 11.34
CA ALA A 25 16.75 22.23 11.37
C ALA A 25 15.82 21.79 10.25
N ALA A 26 16.37 21.36 9.14
CA ALA A 26 15.61 20.67 8.11
C ALA A 26 14.92 19.49 8.81
N ALA A 27 13.62 19.33 8.57
CA ALA A 27 12.87 18.23 9.16
C ALA A 27 13.54 16.92 8.71
N GLN A 28 14.31 16.33 9.60
CA GLN A 28 15.07 15.13 9.29
C GLN A 28 14.06 13.98 9.09
N VAL A 29 14.10 13.33 7.93
CA VAL A 29 13.28 12.13 7.68
C VAL A 29 13.58 11.12 8.77
N PRO A 30 12.56 10.61 9.49
CA PRO A 30 12.79 9.62 10.54
C PRO A 30 13.55 8.43 9.98
N GLN A 31 14.63 8.03 10.64
CA GLN A 31 15.39 6.85 10.24
C GLN A 31 14.56 5.59 10.55
N PRO A 32 14.40 4.67 9.60
CA PRO A 32 13.70 3.41 9.86
C PRO A 32 14.48 2.56 10.87
N PRO A 33 13.80 1.75 11.68
CA PRO A 33 14.47 0.83 12.57
C PRO A 33 15.26 -0.21 11.77
N GLU A 34 16.30 -0.77 12.36
CA GLU A 34 16.96 -1.93 11.78
C GLU A 34 15.99 -3.13 11.75
N VAL A 35 15.86 -3.75 10.57
CA VAL A 35 14.94 -4.87 10.30
C VAL A 35 15.76 -6.08 9.87
N ALA A 36 15.71 -7.15 10.65
CA ALA A 36 16.39 -8.41 10.38
C ALA A 36 15.65 -9.26 9.34
N ALA A 37 15.59 -8.78 8.10
CA ALA A 37 14.95 -9.43 6.96
C ALA A 37 15.80 -9.27 5.71
N ARG A 38 15.63 -10.18 4.73
CA ARG A 38 16.26 -10.05 3.41
C ARG A 38 15.75 -8.85 2.65
N ALA A 39 14.43 -8.70 2.60
CA ALA A 39 13.76 -7.53 2.02
C ALA A 39 12.57 -7.13 2.87
N TYR A 40 12.24 -5.83 2.86
CA TYR A 40 11.04 -5.35 3.53
C TYR A 40 10.48 -4.08 2.86
N LEU A 41 9.21 -3.82 3.17
CA LEU A 41 8.51 -2.59 2.80
C LEU A 41 7.53 -2.22 3.91
N LEU A 42 7.46 -0.93 4.23
CA LEU A 42 6.36 -0.33 4.99
C LEU A 42 5.67 0.70 4.10
N LEU A 43 4.39 0.47 3.84
CA LEU A 43 3.54 1.36 3.04
C LEU A 43 2.47 1.98 3.93
N ASP A 44 2.33 3.28 3.87
CA ASP A 44 1.11 3.96 4.29
C ASP A 44 0.07 3.82 3.16
N VAL A 45 -0.89 2.92 3.36
CA VAL A 45 -1.94 2.63 2.38
C VAL A 45 -2.88 3.83 2.22
N THR A 46 -3.12 4.58 3.32
CA THR A 46 -4.02 5.75 3.32
C THR A 46 -3.42 6.91 2.53
N ALA A 47 -2.12 7.14 2.68
CA ALA A 47 -1.38 8.17 1.93
C ALA A 47 -0.82 7.66 0.58
N ASN A 48 -0.84 6.35 0.36
CA ASN A 48 -0.16 5.68 -0.77
C ASN A 48 1.33 6.05 -0.86
N GLN A 49 2.03 6.02 0.29
CA GLN A 49 3.45 6.40 0.39
C GLN A 49 4.27 5.29 1.04
N ILE A 50 5.40 4.94 0.41
CA ILE A 50 6.40 4.06 1.02
C ILE A 50 7.14 4.86 2.10
N LEU A 51 7.05 4.43 3.35
CA LEU A 51 7.70 5.06 4.50
C LEU A 51 9.11 4.51 4.72
N ALA A 52 9.31 3.22 4.48
CA ALA A 52 10.60 2.55 4.56
C ALA A 52 10.65 1.33 3.64
N SER A 53 11.83 1.02 3.12
CA SER A 53 12.04 -0.19 2.33
C SER A 53 13.50 -0.59 2.30
N LYS A 54 13.73 -1.88 2.03
CA LYS A 54 15.03 -2.47 1.72
C LYS A 54 14.84 -3.52 0.65
N ASP A 55 15.68 -3.53 -0.37
CA ASP A 55 15.70 -4.54 -1.45
C ASP A 55 14.33 -4.81 -2.07
N LEU A 56 13.61 -3.71 -2.37
CA LEU A 56 12.19 -3.67 -2.71
C LEU A 56 11.83 -4.55 -3.92
N ASP A 57 12.75 -4.65 -4.87
CA ASP A 57 12.59 -5.40 -6.12
C ASP A 57 13.41 -6.71 -6.16
N MET A 58 13.96 -7.13 -5.00
CA MET A 58 14.63 -8.42 -4.89
C MET A 58 13.63 -9.55 -5.19
N ALA A 59 13.97 -10.41 -6.13
CA ALA A 59 13.20 -11.61 -6.44
C ALA A 59 13.33 -12.63 -5.29
N VAL A 60 12.20 -13.07 -4.77
CA VAL A 60 12.12 -14.08 -3.70
C VAL A 60 11.02 -15.08 -4.01
N GLU A 61 11.12 -16.29 -3.45
CA GLU A 61 9.98 -17.20 -3.43
C GLU A 61 8.88 -16.64 -2.52
N PRO A 62 7.62 -16.57 -2.98
CA PRO A 62 6.51 -16.06 -2.17
C PRO A 62 6.08 -16.99 -1.05
N ALA A 63 6.40 -18.30 -1.14
CA ALA A 63 5.81 -19.30 -0.27
C ALA A 63 4.27 -19.13 -0.20
N SER A 64 3.63 -19.37 0.94
CA SER A 64 2.19 -19.20 1.08
C SER A 64 1.66 -17.76 1.00
N LEU A 65 2.51 -16.75 0.76
CA LEU A 65 2.03 -15.41 0.37
C LEU A 65 1.36 -15.45 -1.02
N THR A 66 1.66 -16.47 -1.83
CA THR A 66 0.96 -16.81 -3.08
C THR A 66 -0.56 -16.85 -2.90
N LYS A 67 -1.04 -17.32 -1.74
CA LYS A 67 -2.46 -17.43 -1.43
C LYS A 67 -3.20 -16.08 -1.36
N LEU A 68 -2.46 -14.96 -1.33
CA LEU A 68 -3.08 -13.64 -1.52
C LEU A 68 -3.62 -13.49 -2.94
N MET A 69 -2.90 -13.99 -3.97
CA MET A 69 -3.39 -14.00 -5.33
C MET A 69 -4.51 -15.03 -5.52
N SER A 70 -4.38 -16.19 -4.90
CA SER A 70 -5.45 -17.20 -4.93
C SER A 70 -6.74 -16.66 -4.32
N ALA A 71 -6.65 -15.98 -3.17
CA ALA A 71 -7.78 -15.30 -2.55
C ALA A 71 -8.35 -14.19 -3.42
N TYR A 72 -7.49 -13.39 -4.07
CA TYR A 72 -7.92 -12.33 -4.98
C TYR A 72 -8.84 -12.88 -6.09
N LEU A 73 -8.44 -13.97 -6.74
CA LEU A 73 -9.23 -14.61 -7.80
C LEU A 73 -10.52 -15.26 -7.26
N VAL A 74 -10.47 -15.86 -6.08
CA VAL A 74 -11.66 -16.41 -5.41
C VAL A 74 -12.65 -15.30 -5.07
N PHE A 75 -12.18 -14.18 -4.53
CA PHE A 75 -13.03 -13.03 -4.20
C PHE A 75 -13.60 -12.35 -5.47
N ASP A 76 -12.83 -12.33 -6.55
CA ASP A 76 -13.34 -11.87 -7.84
C ASP A 76 -14.45 -12.77 -8.39
N ALA A 77 -14.32 -14.09 -8.24
CA ALA A 77 -15.35 -15.04 -8.61
C ALA A 77 -16.62 -14.88 -7.76
N LEU A 78 -16.47 -14.60 -6.46
CA LEU A 78 -17.61 -14.30 -5.56
C LEU A 78 -18.28 -12.97 -5.96
N ARG A 79 -17.51 -11.90 -6.16
CA ARG A 79 -18.03 -10.59 -6.58
C ARG A 79 -18.77 -10.66 -7.92
N SER A 80 -18.24 -11.44 -8.86
CA SER A 80 -18.86 -11.65 -10.18
C SER A 80 -19.97 -12.69 -10.17
N LYS A 81 -20.33 -13.25 -9.00
CA LYS A 81 -21.38 -14.29 -8.82
C LYS A 81 -21.12 -15.58 -9.61
N LYS A 82 -19.88 -15.85 -9.95
CA LYS A 82 -19.47 -17.15 -10.53
C LYS A 82 -19.29 -18.21 -9.44
N LEU A 83 -19.16 -17.79 -8.21
CA LEU A 83 -19.04 -18.61 -7.02
C LEU A 83 -19.96 -18.03 -5.94
N ASP A 84 -20.46 -18.86 -5.04
CA ASP A 84 -21.23 -18.46 -3.86
C ASP A 84 -20.58 -19.01 -2.58
N LEU A 85 -20.62 -18.25 -1.48
CA LEU A 85 -20.01 -18.66 -0.21
C LEU A 85 -20.60 -19.95 0.34
N LYS A 86 -21.89 -20.19 0.12
CA LYS A 86 -22.62 -21.38 0.58
C LYS A 86 -22.52 -22.56 -0.39
N GLN A 87 -22.08 -22.30 -1.63
CA GLN A 87 -21.83 -23.36 -2.60
C GLN A 87 -20.78 -24.33 -2.06
N THR A 88 -21.00 -25.63 -2.24
CA THR A 88 -20.02 -26.65 -1.90
C THR A 88 -19.15 -27.00 -3.11
N LEU A 89 -17.87 -27.25 -2.86
CA LEU A 89 -16.95 -27.78 -3.86
C LEU A 89 -16.51 -29.19 -3.48
N PRO A 90 -16.33 -30.10 -4.47
CA PRO A 90 -15.78 -31.41 -4.24
C PRO A 90 -14.29 -31.29 -3.89
N VAL A 91 -13.79 -32.24 -3.15
CA VAL A 91 -12.37 -32.39 -2.85
C VAL A 91 -11.78 -33.43 -3.80
N SER A 92 -10.93 -32.99 -4.72
CA SER A 92 -10.21 -33.91 -5.61
C SER A 92 -9.15 -34.71 -4.84
N GLU A 93 -8.73 -35.85 -5.42
CA GLU A 93 -7.57 -36.59 -4.87
C GLU A 93 -6.29 -35.75 -4.86
N ARG A 94 -6.14 -34.83 -5.84
CA ARG A 94 -5.02 -33.89 -5.90
C ARG A 94 -5.07 -32.95 -4.70
N ALA A 95 -6.21 -32.30 -4.44
CA ALA A 95 -6.40 -31.43 -3.29
C ALA A 95 -6.15 -32.17 -1.97
N TRP A 96 -6.73 -33.37 -1.81
CA TRP A 96 -6.55 -34.18 -0.61
C TRP A 96 -5.09 -34.58 -0.35
N LYS A 97 -4.31 -34.90 -1.39
CA LYS A 97 -2.90 -35.33 -1.28
C LYS A 97 -1.92 -34.15 -1.17
N MET A 98 -2.40 -32.89 -1.15
CA MET A 98 -1.51 -31.74 -1.08
C MET A 98 -0.61 -31.78 0.16
N PRO A 99 0.73 -31.63 -0.01
CA PRO A 99 1.68 -31.60 1.09
C PRO A 99 1.66 -30.27 1.84
N GLY A 100 2.33 -30.24 2.99
CA GLY A 100 2.52 -29.03 3.79
C GLY A 100 1.34 -28.71 4.70
N SER A 101 1.01 -27.41 4.84
CA SER A 101 -0.10 -26.96 5.69
C SER A 101 -1.46 -27.37 5.12
N ARG A 102 -2.35 -27.88 5.95
CA ARG A 102 -3.62 -28.45 5.52
C ARG A 102 -4.79 -28.04 6.43
N MET A 103 -5.98 -27.98 5.85
CA MET A 103 -7.27 -27.91 6.53
C MET A 103 -7.78 -29.32 6.91
N PHE A 104 -7.24 -30.38 6.27
CA PHE A 104 -7.55 -31.80 6.44
C PHE A 104 -8.93 -32.20 5.90
N ILE A 105 -9.21 -31.77 4.66
CA ILE A 105 -10.37 -32.22 3.89
C ILE A 105 -10.04 -33.50 3.11
N ASP A 106 -11.07 -34.26 2.75
CA ASP A 106 -10.93 -35.54 2.02
C ASP A 106 -11.94 -35.67 0.88
N PRO A 107 -11.76 -36.60 -0.08
CA PRO A 107 -12.61 -36.75 -1.25
C PRO A 107 -14.07 -37.11 -0.98
N LYS A 108 -14.43 -37.51 0.25
CA LYS A 108 -15.80 -37.81 0.64
C LYS A 108 -16.57 -36.55 1.04
N MET A 109 -15.86 -35.43 1.22
CA MET A 109 -16.43 -34.17 1.67
C MET A 109 -16.91 -33.32 0.50
N GLN A 110 -18.01 -32.60 0.73
CA GLN A 110 -18.47 -31.47 -0.07
C GLN A 110 -18.30 -30.25 0.81
N VAL A 111 -17.29 -29.44 0.56
CA VAL A 111 -16.87 -28.37 1.48
C VAL A 111 -17.42 -27.03 1.02
N PRO A 112 -18.14 -26.26 1.86
CA PRO A 112 -18.57 -24.93 1.53
C PRO A 112 -17.40 -24.01 1.16
N VAL A 113 -17.59 -23.15 0.16
CA VAL A 113 -16.58 -22.19 -0.30
C VAL A 113 -16.09 -21.30 0.85
N GLU A 114 -17.01 -20.87 1.71
CA GLU A 114 -16.65 -20.06 2.90
C GLU A 114 -15.68 -20.80 3.82
N ASP A 115 -15.88 -22.08 4.02
CA ASP A 115 -15.02 -22.90 4.88
C ASP A 115 -13.66 -23.17 4.21
N LEU A 116 -13.64 -23.37 2.89
CA LEU A 116 -12.38 -23.46 2.15
C LEU A 116 -11.57 -22.16 2.21
N ILE A 117 -12.23 -20.99 2.13
CA ILE A 117 -11.57 -19.69 2.29
C ILE A 117 -10.97 -19.56 3.68
N LYS A 118 -11.73 -19.91 4.74
CA LYS A 118 -11.21 -19.92 6.13
C LYS A 118 -10.03 -20.86 6.26
N GLY A 119 -10.11 -22.07 5.69
CA GLY A 119 -9.02 -23.05 5.67
C GLY A 119 -7.76 -22.55 4.96
N MET A 120 -7.92 -21.93 3.78
CA MET A 120 -6.83 -21.32 3.03
C MET A 120 -6.14 -20.19 3.81
N ILE A 121 -6.90 -19.37 4.52
CA ILE A 121 -6.38 -18.19 5.22
C ILE A 121 -5.82 -18.56 6.59
N VAL A 122 -6.59 -19.24 7.45
CA VAL A 122 -6.23 -19.49 8.85
C VAL A 122 -5.17 -20.58 8.98
N GLN A 123 -5.46 -21.78 8.45
CA GLN A 123 -4.50 -22.89 8.47
C GLN A 123 -3.40 -22.73 7.41
N SER A 124 -3.59 -21.82 6.46
CA SER A 124 -2.77 -21.78 5.23
C SER A 124 -2.88 -23.08 4.42
N GLY A 125 -4.07 -23.72 4.44
CA GLY A 125 -4.34 -25.06 3.88
C GLY A 125 -4.08 -25.15 2.38
N ASN A 126 -3.13 -25.98 1.98
CA ASN A 126 -2.82 -26.23 0.57
C ASN A 126 -3.94 -27.03 -0.10
N ASP A 127 -4.54 -27.97 0.65
CA ASP A 127 -5.71 -28.74 0.24
C ASP A 127 -6.93 -27.84 -0.05
N ALA A 128 -7.26 -26.94 0.84
CA ALA A 128 -8.32 -25.95 0.65
C ALA A 128 -8.03 -25.01 -0.53
N THR A 129 -6.78 -24.58 -0.68
CA THR A 129 -6.36 -23.71 -1.79
C THR A 129 -6.51 -24.42 -3.13
N MET A 130 -6.11 -25.69 -3.22
CA MET A 130 -6.23 -26.48 -4.43
C MET A 130 -7.71 -26.71 -4.80
N ALA A 131 -8.56 -27.06 -3.83
CA ALA A 131 -10.00 -27.21 -4.07
C ALA A 131 -10.65 -25.91 -4.59
N LEU A 132 -10.27 -24.75 -4.03
CA LEU A 132 -10.74 -23.44 -4.53
C LEU A 132 -10.21 -23.15 -5.94
N ALA A 133 -8.94 -23.47 -6.21
CA ALA A 133 -8.33 -23.24 -7.52
C ALA A 133 -9.01 -24.08 -8.60
N GLU A 134 -9.30 -25.34 -8.32
CA GLU A 134 -10.04 -26.22 -9.21
C GLU A 134 -11.49 -25.75 -9.41
N GLY A 135 -12.15 -25.31 -8.32
CA GLY A 135 -13.52 -24.80 -8.38
C GLY A 135 -13.67 -23.51 -9.19
N VAL A 136 -12.69 -22.59 -9.13
CA VAL A 136 -12.73 -21.32 -9.87
C VAL A 136 -12.17 -21.46 -11.28
N GLY A 137 -11.06 -22.18 -11.44
CA GLY A 137 -10.36 -22.31 -12.72
C GLY A 137 -10.82 -23.49 -13.57
N GLY A 138 -11.55 -24.45 -12.98
CA GLY A 138 -11.83 -25.75 -13.60
C GLY A 138 -10.65 -26.73 -13.52
N SER A 139 -9.41 -26.20 -13.44
CA SER A 139 -8.19 -26.95 -13.15
C SER A 139 -7.16 -26.05 -12.49
N ALA A 140 -6.18 -26.64 -11.79
CA ALA A 140 -5.09 -25.88 -11.18
C ALA A 140 -4.23 -25.17 -12.21
N GLU A 141 -3.97 -25.79 -13.36
CA GLU A 141 -3.18 -25.21 -14.45
C GLU A 141 -3.85 -23.96 -15.03
N ARG A 142 -5.16 -24.03 -15.26
CA ARG A 142 -5.93 -22.87 -15.72
C ARG A 142 -5.96 -21.77 -14.67
N PHE A 143 -6.11 -22.13 -13.39
CA PHE A 143 -6.07 -21.17 -12.31
C PHE A 143 -4.72 -20.46 -12.22
N VAL A 144 -3.59 -21.17 -12.37
CA VAL A 144 -2.25 -20.58 -12.43
C VAL A 144 -2.11 -19.60 -13.60
N GLN A 145 -2.69 -19.93 -14.75
CA GLN A 145 -2.73 -18.99 -15.87
C GLN A 145 -3.49 -17.72 -15.48
N MET A 146 -4.67 -17.83 -14.85
CA MET A 146 -5.43 -16.69 -14.34
C MET A 146 -4.64 -15.86 -13.31
N MET A 147 -3.86 -16.50 -12.42
CA MET A 147 -2.99 -15.81 -11.46
C MET A 147 -1.95 -14.94 -12.16
N ASN A 148 -1.30 -15.46 -13.22
CA ASN A 148 -0.30 -14.72 -13.97
C ASN A 148 -0.92 -13.59 -14.81
N ASP A 149 -2.08 -13.83 -15.43
CA ASP A 149 -2.82 -12.79 -16.15
C ASP A 149 -3.24 -11.66 -15.20
N GLN A 150 -3.71 -12.01 -13.99
CA GLN A 150 -4.09 -11.03 -12.97
C GLN A 150 -2.88 -10.27 -12.42
N ALA A 151 -1.74 -10.94 -12.19
CA ALA A 151 -0.51 -10.27 -11.78
C ALA A 151 -0.09 -9.22 -12.81
N LYS A 152 -0.12 -9.56 -14.09
CA LYS A 152 0.14 -8.63 -15.19
C LYS A 152 -0.86 -7.47 -15.20
N ALA A 153 -2.15 -7.74 -15.05
CA ALA A 153 -3.20 -6.71 -15.03
C ALA A 153 -3.05 -5.74 -13.84
N LEU A 154 -2.57 -6.23 -12.70
CA LEU A 154 -2.28 -5.42 -11.51
C LEU A 154 -0.97 -4.64 -11.62
N GLY A 155 -0.12 -4.92 -12.62
CA GLY A 155 1.19 -4.29 -12.78
C GLY A 155 2.30 -4.90 -11.92
N MET A 156 2.15 -6.15 -11.48
CA MET A 156 3.16 -6.93 -10.75
C MET A 156 4.23 -7.44 -11.73
N LYS A 157 5.20 -6.61 -12.02
CA LYS A 157 6.15 -6.81 -13.15
C LYS A 157 7.18 -7.92 -12.91
N ASN A 158 7.44 -8.25 -11.64
CA ASN A 158 8.48 -9.19 -11.22
C ASN A 158 7.89 -10.42 -10.51
N THR A 159 6.63 -10.76 -10.84
CA THR A 159 5.92 -11.88 -10.22
C THR A 159 5.55 -12.92 -11.27
N GLY A 160 5.87 -14.17 -10.97
CA GLY A 160 5.46 -15.35 -11.73
C GLY A 160 4.94 -16.44 -10.80
N TYR A 161 3.77 -16.97 -11.08
CA TYR A 161 3.14 -18.06 -10.34
C TYR A 161 3.25 -19.37 -11.09
N LYS A 162 3.51 -20.48 -10.37
CA LYS A 162 3.58 -21.85 -10.90
C LYS A 162 2.54 -22.79 -10.30
N ASN A 163 2.10 -22.48 -9.09
CA ASN A 163 1.06 -23.22 -8.36
C ASN A 163 0.23 -22.26 -7.50
N PRO A 164 -1.00 -22.64 -7.10
CA PRO A 164 -1.88 -21.75 -6.34
C PRO A 164 -1.56 -21.63 -4.85
N GLU A 165 -0.76 -22.54 -4.29
CA GLU A 165 -0.51 -22.61 -2.84
C GLU A 165 0.83 -22.06 -2.39
N GLY A 166 1.81 -21.92 -3.30
CA GLY A 166 3.12 -21.36 -2.99
C GLY A 166 4.18 -22.40 -2.59
N LEU A 167 4.09 -23.60 -3.11
CA LEU A 167 5.18 -24.57 -3.01
C LEU A 167 6.36 -24.14 -3.90
N THR A 168 7.58 -24.48 -3.46
CA THR A 168 8.81 -24.19 -4.20
C THR A 168 8.79 -24.79 -5.60
N GLU A 169 8.93 -23.95 -6.61
CA GLU A 169 9.00 -24.34 -8.02
C GLU A 169 9.80 -23.31 -8.82
N ALA A 170 10.58 -23.76 -9.76
CA ALA A 170 11.43 -22.89 -10.57
C ALA A 170 10.59 -21.82 -11.29
N GLY A 171 10.93 -20.55 -11.09
CA GLY A 171 10.20 -19.41 -11.64
C GLY A 171 8.95 -19.00 -10.84
N HIS A 172 8.70 -19.60 -9.66
CA HIS A 172 7.69 -19.14 -8.71
C HIS A 172 8.28 -18.05 -7.85
N THR A 173 8.15 -16.80 -8.28
CA THR A 173 8.84 -15.65 -7.68
C THR A 173 7.93 -14.44 -7.52
N THR A 174 8.29 -13.55 -6.60
CA THR A 174 7.66 -12.23 -6.39
C THR A 174 8.66 -11.25 -5.79
N THR A 175 8.22 -10.01 -5.49
CA THR A 175 9.00 -8.98 -4.82
C THR A 175 8.18 -8.30 -3.72
N ALA A 176 8.83 -7.58 -2.80
CA ALA A 176 8.12 -6.79 -1.80
C ALA A 176 7.22 -5.71 -2.44
N ARG A 177 7.67 -5.10 -3.55
CA ARG A 177 6.87 -4.15 -4.32
C ARG A 177 5.61 -4.80 -4.88
N ASP A 178 5.73 -5.91 -5.57
CA ASP A 178 4.59 -6.58 -6.20
C ASP A 178 3.58 -7.08 -5.17
N LEU A 179 4.07 -7.62 -4.05
CA LEU A 179 3.21 -7.99 -2.91
C LEU A 179 2.47 -6.79 -2.33
N SER A 180 3.07 -5.59 -2.31
CA SER A 180 2.38 -4.38 -1.83
C SER A 180 1.24 -3.97 -2.76
N ILE A 181 1.44 -4.10 -4.07
CA ILE A 181 0.40 -3.87 -5.07
C ILE A 181 -0.75 -4.84 -4.84
N LEU A 182 -0.44 -6.14 -4.77
CA LEU A 182 -1.45 -7.18 -4.56
C LEU A 182 -2.24 -6.99 -3.26
N ALA A 183 -1.54 -6.78 -2.14
CA ALA A 183 -2.19 -6.61 -0.84
C ALA A 183 -3.08 -5.36 -0.78
N THR A 184 -2.62 -4.24 -1.34
CA THR A 184 -3.41 -3.00 -1.41
C THR A 184 -4.66 -3.20 -2.28
N ARG A 185 -4.50 -3.80 -3.46
CA ARG A 185 -5.61 -4.08 -4.37
C ARG A 185 -6.59 -5.09 -3.78
N LEU A 186 -6.12 -6.15 -3.11
CA LEU A 186 -6.99 -7.11 -2.43
C LEU A 186 -7.90 -6.42 -1.40
N MET A 187 -7.34 -5.54 -0.59
CA MET A 187 -8.09 -4.80 0.44
C MET A 187 -9.05 -3.77 -0.15
N SER A 188 -8.66 -3.10 -1.25
CA SER A 188 -9.50 -2.06 -1.87
C SER A 188 -10.58 -2.62 -2.78
N ASP A 189 -10.30 -3.69 -3.51
CA ASP A 189 -11.21 -4.28 -4.47
C ASP A 189 -12.24 -5.21 -3.79
N PHE A 190 -11.88 -5.78 -2.62
CA PHE A 190 -12.70 -6.77 -1.90
C PHE A 190 -12.82 -6.45 -0.40
N PRO A 191 -13.25 -5.24 -0.01
CA PRO A 191 -13.30 -4.84 1.40
C PRO A 191 -14.18 -5.75 2.26
N ASP A 192 -15.23 -6.34 1.70
CA ASP A 192 -16.16 -7.23 2.40
C ASP A 192 -15.52 -8.56 2.83
N TYR A 193 -14.44 -8.98 2.17
CA TYR A 193 -13.76 -10.26 2.46
C TYR A 193 -12.48 -10.10 3.28
N VAL A 194 -12.02 -8.86 3.53
CA VAL A 194 -10.82 -8.61 4.36
C VAL A 194 -10.99 -9.19 5.77
N GLY A 195 -12.21 -9.21 6.30
CA GLY A 195 -12.53 -9.78 7.61
C GLY A 195 -12.11 -11.25 7.80
N PHE A 196 -12.01 -12.03 6.73
CA PHE A 196 -11.51 -13.41 6.82
C PHE A 196 -10.07 -13.49 7.34
N TYR A 197 -9.25 -12.48 7.07
CA TYR A 197 -7.85 -12.44 7.52
C TYR A 197 -7.69 -12.14 9.01
N ALA A 198 -8.71 -11.54 9.63
CA ALA A 198 -8.72 -11.24 11.05
C ALA A 198 -9.16 -12.44 11.93
N ILE A 199 -9.61 -13.54 11.32
CA ILE A 199 -10.03 -14.74 12.04
C ILE A 199 -8.82 -15.35 12.75
N LYS A 200 -8.85 -15.35 14.08
CA LYS A 200 -7.76 -15.86 14.93
C LYS A 200 -7.72 -17.39 14.99
N LYS A 201 -8.89 -18.01 15.02
CA LYS A 201 -9.05 -19.48 15.11
C LYS A 201 -10.15 -19.95 14.18
N TYR A 202 -9.90 -21.05 13.51
CA TYR A 202 -10.90 -21.73 12.71
C TYR A 202 -10.63 -23.23 12.72
N ARG A 203 -11.67 -24.03 12.92
CA ARG A 203 -11.59 -25.48 12.93
C ARG A 203 -12.70 -26.07 12.07
N TYR A 204 -12.32 -26.83 11.07
CA TYR A 204 -13.22 -27.63 10.24
C TYR A 204 -13.21 -29.11 10.71
N PRO A 205 -14.26 -29.89 10.51
CA PRO A 205 -14.23 -31.33 10.78
C PRO A 205 -13.02 -32.00 10.11
N GLY A 206 -12.18 -32.65 10.90
CA GLY A 206 -10.90 -33.22 10.46
C GLY A 206 -9.65 -32.37 10.79
N THR A 207 -9.79 -31.07 11.04
CA THR A 207 -8.65 -30.22 11.43
C THR A 207 -8.17 -30.56 12.85
N PRO A 208 -6.89 -30.96 13.06
CA PRO A 208 -6.34 -31.14 14.39
C PRO A 208 -6.35 -29.86 15.22
N ALA A 209 -6.55 -29.98 16.55
CA ALA A 209 -6.56 -28.81 17.43
C ALA A 209 -5.28 -27.96 17.37
N ALA A 210 -4.13 -28.61 17.14
CA ALA A 210 -2.84 -27.93 16.97
C ALA A 210 -2.79 -27.04 15.71
N ASN A 211 -3.72 -27.20 14.76
CA ASN A 211 -3.75 -26.49 13.48
C ASN A 211 -4.86 -25.44 13.38
N ASP A 212 -5.60 -25.18 14.44
CA ASP A 212 -6.76 -24.27 14.39
C ASP A 212 -6.41 -22.77 14.53
N ASN A 213 -5.18 -22.43 14.90
CA ASN A 213 -4.73 -21.06 15.05
C ASN A 213 -4.27 -20.44 13.71
N ASN A 214 -4.59 -19.18 13.52
CA ASN A 214 -4.01 -18.37 12.45
C ASN A 214 -2.49 -18.26 12.64
N ARG A 215 -1.74 -18.43 11.56
CA ARG A 215 -0.27 -18.32 11.56
C ARG A 215 0.25 -16.90 11.73
N ASN A 216 -0.61 -15.89 11.62
CA ASN A 216 -0.26 -14.50 11.88
C ASN A 216 -0.31 -14.21 13.40
N LEU A 217 0.85 -14.29 14.05
CA LEU A 217 0.96 -14.04 15.49
C LEU A 217 0.56 -12.61 15.90
N LEU A 218 0.61 -11.64 14.99
CA LEU A 218 0.25 -10.26 15.31
C LEU A 218 -1.24 -10.11 15.61
N LEU A 219 -2.12 -10.94 15.08
CA LEU A 219 -3.54 -10.96 15.41
C LEU A 219 -3.81 -11.18 16.91
N PHE A 220 -2.88 -11.85 17.60
CA PHE A 220 -2.99 -12.13 19.03
C PHE A 220 -2.28 -11.10 19.90
N ARG A 221 -1.39 -10.28 19.32
CA ARG A 221 -0.53 -9.31 20.02
C ARG A 221 -1.02 -7.87 19.90
N ASP A 222 -1.58 -7.50 18.76
CA ASP A 222 -2.01 -6.13 18.46
C ASP A 222 -3.45 -6.14 17.93
N PRO A 223 -4.43 -5.59 18.66
CA PRO A 223 -5.83 -5.57 18.25
C PRO A 223 -6.08 -4.70 17.01
N THR A 224 -5.13 -3.85 16.62
CA THR A 224 -5.24 -3.01 15.42
C THR A 224 -4.82 -3.75 14.15
N VAL A 225 -4.18 -4.93 14.29
CA VAL A 225 -3.81 -5.81 13.16
C VAL A 225 -5.03 -6.63 12.73
N ASP A 226 -5.36 -6.57 11.45
CA ASP A 226 -6.52 -7.24 10.84
C ASP A 226 -6.18 -8.13 9.63
N GLY A 227 -4.89 -8.43 9.43
CA GLY A 227 -4.41 -9.29 8.33
C GLY A 227 -2.89 -9.24 8.18
N LEU A 228 -2.36 -9.79 7.08
CA LEU A 228 -3.01 -10.59 6.05
C LEU A 228 -2.48 -12.05 6.09
N LYS A 229 -1.25 -12.29 5.58
CA LYS A 229 -0.77 -13.66 5.30
C LYS A 229 0.67 -13.88 5.71
N THR A 230 0.96 -15.10 6.12
CA THR A 230 2.32 -15.59 6.38
C THR A 230 2.74 -16.63 5.35
N GLY A 231 4.04 -16.76 5.13
CA GLY A 231 4.64 -17.75 4.26
C GLY A 231 5.90 -18.33 4.86
N PHE A 232 6.21 -19.58 4.51
CA PHE A 232 7.48 -20.23 4.82
C PHE A 232 7.76 -21.34 3.80
N THR A 233 8.94 -21.36 3.24
CA THR A 233 9.65 -22.50 2.65
C THR A 233 11.11 -22.34 3.06
N ASP A 234 11.92 -23.39 2.92
CA ASP A 234 13.35 -23.31 3.25
C ASP A 234 14.06 -22.25 2.40
N ALA A 235 13.69 -22.10 1.14
CA ALA A 235 14.25 -21.08 0.24
C ALA A 235 13.72 -19.66 0.52
N ALA A 236 12.43 -19.52 0.85
CA ALA A 236 11.83 -18.21 1.16
C ALA A 236 12.28 -17.68 2.52
N GLY A 237 12.56 -18.55 3.50
CA GLY A 237 12.60 -18.17 4.91
C GLY A 237 11.21 -17.79 5.43
N TYR A 238 11.14 -17.19 6.60
CA TYR A 238 9.87 -16.78 7.19
C TYR A 238 9.44 -15.41 6.66
N CYS A 239 8.26 -15.35 6.06
CA CYS A 239 7.71 -14.16 5.40
C CYS A 239 6.36 -13.76 6.01
N MET A 240 6.05 -12.47 5.99
CA MET A 240 4.78 -11.92 6.47
C MET A 240 4.38 -10.69 5.65
N VAL A 241 3.10 -10.65 5.28
CA VAL A 241 2.38 -9.44 4.90
C VAL A 241 1.40 -9.16 6.03
N ALA A 242 1.57 -8.04 6.72
CA ALA A 242 0.71 -7.64 7.83
C ALA A 242 0.13 -6.24 7.60
N THR A 243 -1.13 -6.04 7.99
CA THR A 243 -1.79 -4.75 7.94
C THR A 243 -2.39 -4.41 9.28
N ALA A 244 -2.32 -3.13 9.63
CA ALA A 244 -2.92 -2.58 10.84
C ALA A 244 -3.67 -1.29 10.53
N LYS A 245 -4.79 -1.07 11.21
CA LYS A 245 -5.61 0.12 11.08
C LYS A 245 -5.79 0.77 12.44
N ARG A 246 -5.46 2.07 12.54
CA ARG A 246 -5.63 2.84 13.76
C ARG A 246 -6.48 4.07 13.48
N ASP A 247 -7.31 4.43 14.45
CA ASP A 247 -8.05 5.68 14.41
C ASP A 247 -7.06 6.85 14.41
N PHE A 248 -7.28 7.77 13.47
CA PHE A 248 -6.50 8.99 13.36
C PHE A 248 -7.49 10.17 13.34
N PRO A 249 -7.74 10.80 14.49
CA PRO A 249 -8.79 11.81 14.62
C PRO A 249 -8.61 13.00 13.68
N ASN A 250 -7.39 13.32 13.30
CA ASN A 250 -7.09 14.43 12.39
C ASN A 250 -7.28 14.08 10.89
N LEU A 251 -7.52 12.82 10.54
CA LEU A 251 -7.74 12.45 9.16
C LEU A 251 -9.13 12.78 8.67
N GLY A 252 -10.14 12.85 9.58
CA GLY A 252 -11.51 13.25 9.24
C GLY A 252 -11.97 12.72 7.86
N VAL A 253 -11.58 11.50 7.46
CA VAL A 253 -11.95 10.93 6.16
C VAL A 253 -13.41 10.51 6.26
N ALA A 254 -14.29 11.49 6.09
CA ALA A 254 -15.69 11.23 5.93
C ALA A 254 -15.88 10.33 4.70
N GLY A 255 -16.54 9.19 4.91
CA GLY A 255 -16.94 8.31 3.81
C GLY A 255 -16.07 7.07 3.55
N THR A 256 -14.99 6.84 4.29
CA THR A 256 -14.41 5.49 4.35
C THR A 256 -15.09 4.70 5.46
N PRO A 257 -15.69 3.52 5.19
CA PRO A 257 -16.19 2.66 6.25
C PRO A 257 -15.07 2.40 7.26
N GLY A 258 -15.24 2.94 8.49
CA GLY A 258 -14.28 2.85 9.56
C GLY A 258 -13.04 3.75 9.41
N GLY A 259 -13.23 5.08 9.29
CA GLY A 259 -12.17 6.08 9.19
C GLY A 259 -10.94 5.76 10.04
N GLY A 260 -9.73 5.82 9.44
CA GLY A 260 -8.49 5.50 10.13
C GLY A 260 -7.35 5.37 9.17
N ARG A 261 -6.13 5.50 9.70
CA ARG A 261 -4.90 5.30 8.96
C ARG A 261 -4.55 3.83 8.89
N ARG A 262 -4.29 3.32 7.69
CA ARG A 262 -3.87 1.94 7.46
C ARG A 262 -2.42 1.88 7.01
N LEU A 263 -1.64 1.05 7.69
CA LEU A 263 -0.29 0.69 7.28
C LEU A 263 -0.24 -0.77 6.83
N LEU A 264 0.65 -1.05 5.90
CA LEU A 264 0.97 -2.38 5.37
C LEU A 264 2.47 -2.62 5.53
N SER A 265 2.84 -3.66 6.27
CA SER A 265 4.22 -4.11 6.36
C SER A 265 4.41 -5.42 5.60
N ILE A 266 5.48 -5.50 4.83
CA ILE A 266 5.94 -6.72 4.13
C ILE A 266 7.33 -7.00 4.62
N VAL A 267 7.53 -8.19 5.18
CA VAL A 267 8.81 -8.66 5.72
C VAL A 267 9.11 -10.03 5.13
N LEU A 268 10.25 -10.16 4.45
CA LEU A 268 10.60 -11.33 3.66
C LEU A 268 11.95 -11.91 4.12
N GLY A 269 12.00 -13.23 4.32
CA GLY A 269 13.23 -13.95 4.58
C GLY A 269 13.82 -13.72 5.98
N THR A 270 13.00 -13.74 7.02
CA THR A 270 13.47 -13.72 8.41
C THR A 270 13.82 -15.13 8.90
N ALA A 271 14.51 -15.20 10.04
CA ALA A 271 15.07 -16.45 10.57
C ALA A 271 14.04 -17.43 11.14
N ASN A 272 12.92 -16.93 11.69
CA ASN A 272 11.90 -17.77 12.32
C ASN A 272 10.54 -17.08 12.42
N GLU A 273 9.54 -17.79 12.92
CA GLU A 273 8.16 -17.32 13.01
C GLU A 273 7.99 -16.10 13.92
N ASN A 274 8.68 -16.07 15.06
CA ASN A 274 8.66 -14.91 15.95
C ASN A 274 9.39 -13.72 15.33
N ALA A 275 10.48 -13.93 14.61
CA ALA A 275 11.23 -12.88 13.95
C ALA A 275 10.36 -12.16 12.92
N ARG A 276 9.64 -12.87 12.02
CA ARG A 276 8.76 -12.22 11.05
C ARG A 276 7.66 -11.39 11.71
N ALA A 277 7.13 -11.84 12.85
CA ALA A 277 6.12 -11.10 13.61
C ALA A 277 6.72 -9.86 14.28
N ASN A 278 7.88 -10.01 14.95
CA ASN A 278 8.56 -8.92 15.65
C ASN A 278 8.99 -7.81 14.67
N GLU A 279 9.58 -8.18 13.54
CA GLU A 279 10.03 -7.21 12.54
C GLU A 279 8.86 -6.48 11.88
N SER A 280 7.75 -7.19 11.57
CA SER A 280 6.53 -6.56 11.07
C SER A 280 5.91 -5.61 12.10
N GLN A 281 5.85 -5.99 13.38
CA GLN A 281 5.34 -5.15 14.45
C GLN A 281 6.19 -3.91 14.66
N LYS A 282 7.51 -4.04 14.62
CA LYS A 282 8.49 -2.95 14.72
C LYS A 282 8.26 -1.91 13.62
N LEU A 283 8.11 -2.36 12.36
CA LEU A 283 7.82 -1.47 11.24
C LEU A 283 6.47 -0.75 11.39
N LEU A 284 5.40 -1.48 11.71
CA LEU A 284 4.07 -0.90 11.91
C LEU A 284 4.09 0.14 13.04
N TYR A 285 4.68 -0.21 14.18
CA TYR A 285 4.80 0.71 15.31
C TYR A 285 5.56 1.99 14.93
N TRP A 286 6.72 1.84 14.29
CA TRP A 286 7.52 2.98 13.84
C TRP A 286 6.73 3.85 12.84
N GLY A 287 6.05 3.27 11.87
CA GLY A 287 5.26 4.03 10.90
C GLY A 287 4.11 4.84 11.52
N PHE A 288 3.47 4.30 12.57
CA PHE A 288 2.42 5.01 13.29
C PHE A 288 2.95 6.09 14.25
N THR A 289 4.19 5.96 14.75
CA THR A 289 4.76 6.90 15.72
C THR A 289 5.67 7.95 15.10
N ALA A 290 6.45 7.58 14.09
CA ALA A 290 7.39 8.48 13.43
C ALA A 290 6.75 9.36 12.35
N PHE A 291 5.55 9.00 11.88
CA PHE A 291 4.82 9.76 10.86
C PHE A 291 3.39 10.04 11.31
N GLU A 292 2.90 11.22 10.94
CA GLU A 292 1.50 11.59 10.98
C GLU A 292 0.91 11.64 9.59
N ALA A 293 -0.39 11.38 9.46
CA ALA A 293 -1.11 11.46 8.19
C ALA A 293 -2.02 12.70 8.19
N ILE A 294 -1.93 13.49 7.14
CA ILE A 294 -2.64 14.77 7.00
C ILE A 294 -3.50 14.72 5.75
N LYS A 295 -4.80 15.00 5.90
CA LYS A 295 -5.68 15.20 4.77
C LYS A 295 -5.54 16.65 4.29
N LEU A 296 -5.02 16.83 3.08
CA LEU A 296 -4.83 18.16 2.48
C LEU A 296 -6.06 18.63 1.72
N PHE A 297 -6.73 17.73 0.99
CA PHE A 297 -7.90 18.04 0.17
C PHE A 297 -8.90 16.88 0.21
N GLU A 298 -10.18 17.22 0.14
CA GLU A 298 -11.26 16.23 0.01
C GLU A 298 -11.31 15.65 -1.42
N ALA A 299 -12.02 14.54 -1.58
CA ALA A 299 -12.34 14.00 -2.89
C ALA A 299 -13.14 15.04 -3.71
N ASP A 300 -12.82 15.16 -5.00
CA ASP A 300 -13.43 16.09 -5.96
C ASP A 300 -13.33 17.57 -5.55
N GLN A 301 -12.53 17.91 -4.53
CA GLN A 301 -12.21 19.28 -4.17
C GLN A 301 -11.22 19.88 -5.19
N ALA A 302 -11.52 21.08 -5.69
CA ALA A 302 -10.56 21.82 -6.51
C ALA A 302 -9.35 22.23 -5.68
N VAL A 303 -8.17 21.79 -6.09
CA VAL A 303 -6.88 22.27 -5.57
C VAL A 303 -6.55 23.61 -6.22
N VAL A 304 -6.87 23.75 -7.51
CA VAL A 304 -6.75 24.98 -8.29
C VAL A 304 -7.80 25.00 -9.40
N THR A 305 -8.27 26.21 -9.72
CA THR A 305 -9.06 26.47 -10.93
C THR A 305 -8.16 27.13 -11.96
N ALA A 306 -8.10 26.55 -13.16
CA ALA A 306 -7.19 26.94 -14.22
C ALA A 306 -7.94 27.47 -15.44
N ASP A 307 -7.38 28.51 -16.12
CA ASP A 307 -7.90 29.03 -17.37
C ASP A 307 -7.76 28.03 -18.49
N VAL A 308 -8.79 27.92 -19.34
CA VAL A 308 -8.81 27.03 -20.51
C VAL A 308 -9.07 27.86 -21.77
N TRP A 309 -8.21 27.65 -22.75
CA TRP A 309 -8.31 28.29 -24.05
C TRP A 309 -9.07 27.42 -25.05
N LYS A 310 -9.79 28.06 -25.97
CA LYS A 310 -10.59 27.39 -27.01
C LYS A 310 -11.67 26.47 -26.49
N GLY A 311 -12.05 26.60 -25.20
CA GLY A 311 -13.06 25.82 -24.54
C GLY A 311 -14.44 26.49 -24.49
N LYS A 312 -15.52 25.68 -24.40
CA LYS A 312 -16.85 26.20 -24.10
C LYS A 312 -16.92 26.85 -22.72
N GLN A 313 -16.17 26.29 -21.77
CA GLN A 313 -15.98 26.83 -20.43
C GLN A 313 -14.61 27.50 -20.34
N PRO A 314 -14.49 28.68 -19.72
CA PRO A 314 -13.25 29.43 -19.61
C PRO A 314 -12.30 28.84 -18.55
N HIS A 315 -12.77 27.97 -17.68
CA HIS A 315 -12.02 27.42 -16.58
C HIS A 315 -12.25 25.91 -16.43
N VAL A 316 -11.28 25.21 -15.85
CA VAL A 316 -11.37 23.82 -15.42
C VAL A 316 -10.90 23.72 -13.97
N ARG A 317 -11.62 22.93 -13.16
CA ARG A 317 -11.19 22.58 -11.81
C ARG A 317 -10.20 21.43 -11.88
N LEU A 318 -9.04 21.60 -11.25
CA LEU A 318 -8.03 20.54 -11.11
C LEU A 318 -7.99 20.05 -9.67
N GLY A 319 -8.03 18.76 -9.50
CA GLY A 319 -8.06 18.09 -8.19
C GLY A 319 -7.83 16.60 -8.34
N ARG A 320 -8.44 15.84 -7.44
CA ARG A 320 -8.43 14.37 -7.46
C ARG A 320 -9.81 13.81 -7.15
N SER A 321 -10.14 12.67 -7.73
CA SER A 321 -11.38 11.92 -7.42
C SER A 321 -11.35 11.25 -6.03
N GLN A 322 -10.19 11.21 -5.38
CA GLN A 322 -10.00 10.69 -4.03
C GLN A 322 -9.40 11.76 -3.14
N ALA A 323 -9.70 11.71 -1.83
CA ALA A 323 -9.08 12.59 -0.86
C ALA A 323 -7.55 12.51 -0.93
N MET A 324 -6.89 13.65 -0.80
CA MET A 324 -5.43 13.73 -0.79
C MET A 324 -4.95 13.71 0.64
N VAL A 325 -4.42 12.55 1.03
CA VAL A 325 -3.76 12.34 2.32
C VAL A 325 -2.27 12.21 2.08
N VAL A 326 -1.45 12.79 2.93
CA VAL A 326 0.02 12.66 2.90
C VAL A 326 0.53 12.20 4.26
N ALA A 327 1.54 11.33 4.24
CA ALA A 327 2.28 10.95 5.43
C ALA A 327 3.54 11.83 5.55
N VAL A 328 3.71 12.45 6.70
CA VAL A 328 4.84 13.36 6.98
C VAL A 328 5.49 13.01 8.31
N PRO A 329 6.75 13.34 8.53
CA PRO A 329 7.37 13.18 9.84
C PRO A 329 6.54 13.84 10.94
N ALA A 330 6.37 13.15 12.07
CA ALA A 330 5.57 13.65 13.19
C ALA A 330 6.03 15.04 13.64
N GLY A 331 5.07 15.95 13.91
CA GLY A 331 5.34 17.34 14.30
C GLY A 331 5.70 18.28 13.14
N THR A 332 5.62 17.83 11.88
CA THR A 332 5.92 18.69 10.73
C THR A 332 4.69 19.23 9.99
N ALA A 333 3.49 18.83 10.37
CA ALA A 333 2.24 19.21 9.73
C ALA A 333 2.08 20.74 9.54
N ALA A 334 2.43 21.52 10.54
CA ALA A 334 2.33 22.99 10.49
C ALA A 334 3.29 23.65 9.47
N LYS A 335 4.30 22.92 8.99
CA LYS A 335 5.29 23.40 8.01
C LYS A 335 4.93 23.01 6.57
N LEU A 336 3.81 22.32 6.37
CA LEU A 336 3.40 21.87 5.04
C LEU A 336 2.98 23.04 4.16
N LYS A 337 3.48 23.01 2.92
CA LYS A 337 3.08 23.91 1.84
C LYS A 337 2.78 23.10 0.60
N THR A 338 1.79 23.53 -0.16
CA THR A 338 1.47 22.93 -1.46
C THR A 338 1.83 23.88 -2.59
N GLN A 339 2.44 23.34 -3.64
CA GLN A 339 2.78 24.06 -4.85
C GLN A 339 2.20 23.31 -6.06
N VAL A 340 1.38 23.97 -6.85
CA VAL A 340 0.86 23.41 -8.10
C VAL A 340 1.85 23.67 -9.22
N VAL A 341 2.22 22.63 -9.95
CA VAL A 341 3.07 22.66 -11.14
C VAL A 341 2.24 22.14 -12.31
N ARG A 342 2.13 22.93 -13.36
CA ARG A 342 1.40 22.57 -14.59
C ARG A 342 2.03 23.23 -15.80
N THR A 343 1.71 22.70 -16.98
CA THR A 343 2.11 23.32 -18.25
C THR A 343 0.95 24.16 -18.77
N ASP A 344 1.17 25.46 -18.91
CA ASP A 344 0.21 26.39 -19.52
C ASP A 344 0.64 26.70 -20.96
N PRO A 345 -0.29 27.06 -21.86
CA PRO A 345 -1.73 27.20 -21.66
C PRO A 345 -2.48 25.84 -21.74
N LEU A 346 -3.54 25.68 -20.94
CA LEU A 346 -4.48 24.55 -21.11
C LEU A 346 -5.42 24.85 -22.29
N VAL A 347 -5.54 23.93 -23.22
CA VAL A 347 -6.34 24.08 -24.43
C VAL A 347 -7.36 22.95 -24.53
N ALA A 348 -8.63 23.33 -24.74
CA ALA A 348 -9.71 22.36 -24.96
C ALA A 348 -9.56 21.62 -26.31
N PRO A 349 -10.06 20.35 -26.42
CA PRO A 349 -10.89 19.67 -25.43
C PRO A 349 -10.06 19.07 -24.29
N LEU A 350 -10.63 19.05 -23.06
CA LEU A 350 -10.07 18.40 -21.90
C LEU A 350 -11.04 17.33 -21.40
N ALA A 351 -10.56 16.12 -21.23
CA ALA A 351 -11.38 15.02 -20.71
C ALA A 351 -11.37 15.04 -19.18
N LYS A 352 -12.50 14.71 -18.56
CA LYS A 352 -12.55 14.42 -17.11
C LYS A 352 -11.58 13.29 -16.79
N GLY A 353 -10.76 13.46 -15.74
CA GLY A 353 -9.71 12.51 -15.36
C GLY A 353 -8.39 12.67 -16.10
N GLN A 354 -8.30 13.58 -17.09
CA GLN A 354 -7.05 13.89 -17.79
C GLN A 354 -6.05 14.53 -16.82
N THR A 355 -4.83 14.00 -16.73
CA THR A 355 -3.75 14.62 -15.94
C THR A 355 -3.29 15.91 -16.59
N LEU A 356 -3.35 17.03 -15.85
CA LEU A 356 -3.03 18.36 -16.33
C LEU A 356 -2.00 19.11 -15.49
N GLY A 357 -1.50 18.47 -14.46
CA GLY A 357 -0.47 19.03 -13.58
C GLY A 357 -0.17 18.11 -12.42
N THR A 358 0.59 18.61 -11.48
CA THR A 358 0.93 17.93 -10.22
C THR A 358 0.84 18.92 -9.06
N VAL A 359 0.58 18.42 -7.86
CA VAL A 359 0.78 19.18 -6.63
C VAL A 359 1.98 18.61 -5.91
N LYS A 360 2.96 19.47 -5.65
CA LYS A 360 4.10 19.18 -4.78
C LYS A 360 3.73 19.53 -3.34
N VAL A 361 3.94 18.61 -2.44
CA VAL A 361 3.77 18.83 -1.00
C VAL A 361 5.15 18.96 -0.38
N MET A 362 5.42 20.12 0.20
CA MET A 362 6.70 20.48 0.79
C MET A 362 6.59 20.57 2.30
N ALA A 363 7.58 20.05 3.04
CA ALA A 363 7.77 20.32 4.46
C ALA A 363 9.01 21.24 4.62
N GLY A 364 8.79 22.54 4.71
CA GLY A 364 9.85 23.52 4.53
C GLY A 364 10.37 23.50 3.09
N GLU A 365 11.66 23.20 2.90
CA GLU A 365 12.29 23.07 1.57
C GLU A 365 12.29 21.62 1.04
N GLN A 366 11.94 20.65 1.87
CA GLN A 366 11.96 19.24 1.49
C GLN A 366 10.69 18.82 0.77
N LEU A 367 10.84 18.18 -0.40
CA LEU A 367 9.73 17.54 -1.10
C LEU A 367 9.31 16.29 -0.34
N VAL A 368 8.06 16.27 0.13
CA VAL A 368 7.45 15.10 0.81
C VAL A 368 6.88 14.14 -0.22
N THR A 369 6.08 14.65 -1.14
CA THR A 369 5.46 13.86 -2.21
C THR A 369 5.03 14.77 -3.35
N GLU A 370 4.86 14.15 -4.52
CA GLU A 370 4.30 14.78 -5.71
C GLU A 370 3.12 13.95 -6.20
N VAL A 371 1.98 14.60 -6.41
CA VAL A 371 0.71 13.92 -6.68
C VAL A 371 0.09 14.50 -7.94
N PRO A 372 -0.30 13.69 -8.96
CA PRO A 372 -0.93 14.21 -10.17
C PRO A 372 -2.29 14.84 -9.88
N LEU A 373 -2.54 15.97 -10.52
CA LEU A 373 -3.83 16.66 -10.57
C LEU A 373 -4.51 16.36 -11.90
N VAL A 374 -5.78 16.02 -11.82
CA VAL A 374 -6.61 15.70 -12.98
C VAL A 374 -7.73 16.73 -13.14
N ALA A 375 -8.23 16.86 -14.36
CA ALA A 375 -9.46 17.62 -14.61
C ALA A 375 -10.63 16.96 -13.90
N LEU A 376 -11.29 17.68 -13.01
CA LEU A 376 -12.51 17.21 -12.32
C LEU A 376 -13.74 17.29 -13.22
N ASP A 377 -13.68 18.19 -14.23
CA ASP A 377 -14.73 18.41 -15.20
C ASP A 377 -14.17 18.23 -16.62
N ALA A 378 -15.01 17.80 -17.55
CA ALA A 378 -14.66 17.84 -18.96
C ALA A 378 -14.89 19.27 -19.50
N VAL A 379 -14.02 19.72 -20.40
CA VAL A 379 -14.18 21.00 -21.12
C VAL A 379 -14.22 20.71 -22.62
N GLU A 380 -15.40 20.90 -23.23
CA GLU A 380 -15.58 20.72 -24.66
C GLU A 380 -14.97 21.89 -25.45
N GLN A 381 -14.66 21.66 -26.71
CA GLN A 381 -14.16 22.65 -27.61
C GLN A 381 -15.22 23.75 -27.95
N ALA A 382 -14.81 24.99 -27.93
CA ALA A 382 -15.67 26.10 -28.38
C ALA A 382 -15.95 26.05 -29.89
N GLY A 383 -17.00 26.74 -30.32
CA GLY A 383 -17.29 26.94 -31.74
C GLY A 383 -16.16 27.68 -32.49
N VAL A 384 -16.23 27.69 -33.82
CA VAL A 384 -15.17 28.22 -34.70
C VAL A 384 -14.79 29.66 -34.34
N LEU A 385 -15.77 30.54 -34.07
CA LEU A 385 -15.53 31.94 -33.72
C LEU A 385 -14.83 32.11 -32.38
N GLY A 386 -15.22 31.34 -31.35
CA GLY A 386 -14.56 31.36 -30.03
C GLY A 386 -13.12 30.90 -30.12
N ARG A 387 -12.85 29.83 -30.89
CA ARG A 387 -11.48 29.31 -31.09
C ARG A 387 -10.58 30.31 -31.82
N ALA A 388 -11.11 31.00 -32.85
CA ALA A 388 -10.37 32.02 -33.59
C ALA A 388 -10.04 33.21 -32.68
N TRP A 389 -10.98 33.65 -31.87
CA TRP A 389 -10.75 34.73 -30.90
C TRP A 389 -9.68 34.37 -29.87
N ASP A 390 -9.75 33.17 -29.31
CA ASP A 390 -8.76 32.71 -28.35
C ASP A 390 -7.38 32.50 -28.99
N ALA A 391 -7.32 32.08 -30.27
CA ALA A 391 -6.06 31.97 -30.98
C ALA A 391 -5.35 33.35 -31.13
N ILE A 392 -6.09 34.40 -31.42
CA ILE A 392 -5.56 35.77 -31.50
C ILE A 392 -5.05 36.20 -30.10
N ARG A 393 -5.84 35.97 -29.06
CA ARG A 393 -5.47 36.34 -27.68
C ARG A 393 -4.24 35.58 -27.18
N LEU A 394 -4.08 34.33 -27.54
CA LEU A 394 -2.88 33.51 -27.21
C LEU A 394 -1.63 34.01 -27.97
N TRP A 395 -1.79 34.56 -29.17
CA TRP A 395 -0.68 35.07 -29.98
C TRP A 395 -0.14 36.42 -29.46
N ILE A 396 -0.99 37.21 -28.80
CA ILE A 396 -0.65 38.54 -28.26
C ILE A 396 -0.01 38.45 -26.86
N ARG A 397 -0.10 37.29 -26.17
CA ARG A 397 0.43 37.05 -24.83
C ARG A 397 1.82 36.45 -24.86
#